data_adbe314b23c4a93a468e73ccc43bc670
#
_entry.id   adbe314b23c4a93a468e73ccc43bc670
#
_cell.length_a   1.000
_cell.length_b   1.000
_cell.length_c   1.000
_cell.angle_alpha   90.00
_cell.angle_beta   90.00
_cell.angle_gamma   90.00
#
_symmetry.space_group_name_H-M   'P 1'
#
loop_
_entity.id
_entity.type
_entity.pdbx_description
1 polymer ?
#
loop_
_entity_poly.entity_id
_entity_poly.type
_entity_poly.pdbx_seq_one_letter_code
_entity_poly.pdbx_strand_id
1 'polypeptide(L)'
;MKNSRKNTIAEFINRFFYEHDKIPSVREIVEGTGIPLTTVHRYLVAMQENGELTYNGYRSVRTKEMSAVSPIHAIPVLGTVACGPGQEEEERFIETIRMPETLVERGEFFALIAKGESMIGAGIFPGDYVFVKRQQTANEGDLVIALFDGKNNLKKLGFDKKHKKYVLHSCNPDMESYPDIIVDELQIQGVVKGSYHRH
;
A
#
# COMPACT_ATOMS: atom_id res chain seq x y z
N MET A 1 43.89 1.87 1.89
CA MET A 1 43.37 0.49 2.03
C MET A 1 42.21 0.37 3.04
N LYS A 2 42.23 0.99 4.23
CA LYS A 2 41.10 0.86 5.20
C LYS A 2 39.77 1.44 4.70
N ASN A 3 39.77 2.59 4.00
CA ASN A 3 38.54 3.21 3.47
C ASN A 3 37.87 2.42 2.33
N SER A 4 38.64 1.68 1.53
CA SER A 4 38.10 0.90 0.40
C SER A 4 37.12 -0.20 0.87
N ARG A 5 37.47 -1.02 1.88
CA ARG A 5 36.60 -2.09 2.38
C ARG A 5 35.33 -1.59 3.04
N LYS A 6 35.40 -0.46 3.74
CA LYS A 6 34.25 0.20 4.33
C LYS A 6 33.25 0.62 3.24
N ASN A 7 33.76 1.29 2.20
CA ASN A 7 32.91 1.71 1.08
C ASN A 7 32.29 0.50 0.35
N THR A 8 33.07 -0.58 0.10
CA THR A 8 32.55 -1.82 -0.48
C THR A 8 31.39 -2.41 0.33
N ILE A 9 31.48 -2.40 1.67
CA ILE A 9 30.40 -2.88 2.54
C ILE A 9 29.15 -1.96 2.41
N ALA A 10 29.32 -0.64 2.47
CA ALA A 10 28.21 0.32 2.36
C ALA A 10 27.51 0.23 0.98
N GLU A 11 28.29 0.20 -0.09
CA GLU A 11 27.78 0.05 -1.47
C GLU A 11 27.03 -1.27 -1.66
N PHE A 12 27.55 -2.37 -1.11
CA PHE A 12 26.85 -3.65 -1.16
C PHE A 12 25.51 -3.60 -0.41
N ILE A 13 25.49 -3.03 0.81
CA ILE A 13 24.26 -2.91 1.61
C ILE A 13 23.21 -2.10 0.85
N ASN A 14 23.58 -0.94 0.29
CA ASN A 14 22.67 -0.10 -0.49
C ASN A 14 22.16 -0.82 -1.73
N ARG A 15 23.06 -1.38 -2.55
CA ARG A 15 22.69 -2.12 -3.77
C ARG A 15 21.74 -3.28 -3.46
N PHE A 16 22.06 -4.10 -2.45
CA PHE A 16 21.24 -5.23 -2.05
C PHE A 16 19.83 -4.78 -1.65
N PHE A 17 19.72 -3.67 -0.91
CA PHE A 17 18.43 -3.10 -0.54
C PHE A 17 17.61 -2.67 -1.75
N TYR A 18 18.23 -1.98 -2.73
CA TYR A 18 17.54 -1.56 -3.95
C TYR A 18 17.12 -2.71 -4.87
N GLU A 19 17.92 -3.78 -4.91
CA GLU A 19 17.63 -4.95 -5.77
C GLU A 19 16.61 -5.89 -5.17
N HIS A 20 16.56 -6.03 -3.83
CA HIS A 20 15.80 -7.08 -3.15
C HIS A 20 14.71 -6.55 -2.21
N ASP A 21 14.64 -5.23 -2.03
CA ASP A 21 13.69 -4.55 -1.15
C ASP A 21 13.73 -5.08 0.32
N LYS A 22 14.89 -5.55 0.73
CA LYS A 22 15.15 -6.06 2.07
C LYS A 22 16.55 -5.70 2.54
N ILE A 23 16.71 -5.63 3.87
CA ILE A 23 18.00 -5.37 4.50
C ILE A 23 18.84 -6.65 4.47
N PRO A 24 20.11 -6.60 3.98
CA PRO A 24 20.97 -7.78 3.97
C PRO A 24 21.35 -8.20 5.39
N SER A 25 21.42 -9.50 5.61
CA SER A 25 22.04 -10.07 6.80
C SER A 25 23.56 -9.94 6.73
N VAL A 26 24.24 -10.04 7.87
CA VAL A 26 25.71 -10.01 7.90
C VAL A 26 26.32 -11.14 7.04
N ARG A 27 25.66 -12.29 6.93
CA ARG A 27 26.11 -13.40 6.06
C ARG A 27 26.01 -13.03 4.59
N GLU A 28 24.90 -12.43 4.16
CA GLU A 28 24.73 -11.95 2.78
C GLU A 28 25.76 -10.87 2.43
N ILE A 29 26.13 -10.00 3.40
CA ILE A 29 27.23 -9.03 3.21
C ILE A 29 28.57 -9.74 3.02
N VAL A 30 28.87 -10.76 3.83
CA VAL A 30 30.10 -11.56 3.70
C VAL A 30 30.17 -12.25 2.35
N GLU A 31 29.10 -12.92 1.93
CA GLU A 31 29.00 -13.64 0.67
C GLU A 31 29.12 -12.68 -0.54
N GLY A 32 28.42 -11.57 -0.49
CA GLY A 32 28.40 -10.61 -1.61
C GLY A 32 29.66 -9.74 -1.71
N THR A 33 30.39 -9.51 -0.62
CA THR A 33 31.60 -8.69 -0.63
C THR A 33 32.90 -9.50 -0.64
N GLY A 34 32.84 -10.77 -0.26
CA GLY A 34 34.04 -11.62 -0.03
C GLY A 34 34.88 -11.19 1.18
N ILE A 35 34.38 -10.30 2.03
CA ILE A 35 35.10 -9.81 3.21
C ILE A 35 34.80 -10.73 4.39
N PRO A 36 35.81 -11.20 5.15
CA PRO A 36 35.61 -12.11 6.27
C PRO A 36 34.66 -11.55 7.33
N LEU A 37 33.84 -12.41 7.94
CA LEU A 37 32.80 -12.08 8.92
C LEU A 37 33.29 -11.16 10.06
N THR A 38 34.44 -11.48 10.66
CA THR A 38 35.05 -10.67 11.73
C THR A 38 35.40 -9.26 11.28
N THR A 39 35.79 -9.12 10.02
CA THR A 39 36.12 -7.81 9.41
C THR A 39 34.85 -7.03 9.11
N VAL A 40 33.82 -7.67 8.51
CA VAL A 40 32.51 -7.05 8.28
C VAL A 40 31.92 -6.54 9.59
N HIS A 41 31.86 -7.38 10.62
CA HIS A 41 31.31 -7.00 11.92
C HIS A 41 32.04 -5.79 12.52
N ARG A 42 33.38 -5.78 12.49
CA ARG A 42 34.18 -4.66 12.98
C ARG A 42 33.90 -3.36 12.24
N TYR A 43 33.71 -3.42 10.92
CA TYR A 43 33.36 -2.23 10.13
C TYR A 43 31.95 -1.75 10.41
N LEU A 44 30.98 -2.65 10.56
CA LEU A 44 29.60 -2.28 10.89
C LEU A 44 29.52 -1.56 12.26
N VAL A 45 30.23 -2.07 13.27
CA VAL A 45 30.31 -1.41 14.57
C VAL A 45 30.96 -0.03 14.46
N ALA A 46 32.10 0.07 13.78
CA ALA A 46 32.78 1.36 13.60
C ALA A 46 31.93 2.39 12.81
N MET A 47 31.20 1.93 11.81
CA MET A 47 30.27 2.79 11.03
C MET A 47 29.08 3.25 11.86
N GLN A 48 28.60 2.41 12.77
CA GLN A 48 27.57 2.78 13.73
C GLN A 48 28.06 3.83 14.72
N GLU A 49 29.25 3.63 15.32
CA GLU A 49 29.87 4.58 16.24
C GLU A 49 30.09 5.96 15.59
N ASN A 50 30.43 5.98 14.30
CA ASN A 50 30.55 7.20 13.51
C ASN A 50 29.20 7.77 13.03
N GLY A 51 28.08 7.16 13.34
CA GLY A 51 26.74 7.56 12.93
C GLY A 51 26.50 7.47 11.41
N GLU A 52 27.25 6.61 10.70
CA GLU A 52 27.12 6.42 9.24
C GLU A 52 26.03 5.41 8.88
N LEU A 53 25.71 4.49 9.79
CA LEU A 53 24.62 3.53 9.68
C LEU A 53 24.05 3.20 11.08
N THR A 54 22.91 2.53 11.09
CA THR A 54 22.35 1.90 12.30
C THR A 54 22.58 0.39 12.22
N TYR A 55 23.13 -0.21 13.29
CA TYR A 55 23.40 -1.64 13.38
C TYR A 55 23.05 -2.15 14.78
N ASN A 56 21.99 -2.95 14.90
CA ASN A 56 21.51 -3.50 16.19
C ASN A 56 21.77 -5.01 16.32
N GLY A 57 22.82 -5.55 15.68
CA GLY A 57 23.05 -6.98 15.64
C GLY A 57 22.24 -7.65 14.51
N TYR A 58 21.67 -8.78 14.73
CA TYR A 58 20.95 -9.56 13.72
C TYR A 58 20.02 -8.73 12.80
N ARG A 59 20.27 -8.73 11.48
CA ARG A 59 19.40 -8.24 10.37
C ARG A 59 18.95 -6.78 10.41
N SER A 60 19.67 -5.87 11.06
CA SER A 60 19.25 -4.47 11.10
C SER A 60 20.38 -3.50 10.77
N VAL A 61 20.93 -3.61 9.55
CA VAL A 61 21.93 -2.66 9.05
C VAL A 61 21.22 -1.66 8.14
N ARG A 62 21.06 -0.40 8.58
CA ARG A 62 20.53 0.68 7.75
C ARG A 62 21.56 1.76 7.55
N THR A 63 21.90 2.07 6.31
CA THR A 63 22.73 3.24 5.97
C THR A 63 21.91 4.53 6.06
N LYS A 64 22.57 5.68 6.07
CA LYS A 64 21.88 6.98 5.97
C LYS A 64 21.07 7.12 4.67
N GLU A 65 21.58 6.56 3.57
CA GLU A 65 20.89 6.56 2.29
C GLU A 65 19.61 5.73 2.34
N MET A 66 19.66 4.53 2.96
CA MET A 66 18.46 3.71 3.20
C MET A 66 17.48 4.38 4.17
N SER A 67 17.96 5.19 5.12
CA SER A 67 17.09 5.94 6.02
C SER A 67 16.44 7.15 5.36
N ALA A 68 17.01 7.63 4.26
CA ALA A 68 16.42 8.66 3.41
C ALA A 68 15.37 8.09 2.44
N VAL A 69 15.41 6.78 2.17
CA VAL A 69 14.37 6.08 1.40
C VAL A 69 13.30 5.64 2.40
N SER A 70 12.12 6.22 2.30
CA SER A 70 10.97 5.79 3.09
C SER A 70 10.72 4.30 2.86
N PRO A 71 10.43 3.52 3.93
CA PRO A 71 10.02 2.12 3.77
C PRO A 71 8.92 2.03 2.72
N ILE A 72 8.98 0.98 1.90
CA ILE A 72 8.03 0.78 0.81
C ILE A 72 6.92 -0.15 1.28
N HIS A 73 5.69 0.27 1.08
CA HIS A 73 4.51 -0.54 1.30
C HIS A 73 4.11 -1.25 0.00
N ALA A 74 4.05 -2.56 0.02
CA ALA A 74 3.59 -3.37 -1.10
C ALA A 74 2.06 -3.49 -1.01
N ILE A 75 1.34 -2.84 -1.91
CA ILE A 75 -0.12 -2.80 -1.96
C ILE A 75 -0.60 -3.72 -3.08
N PRO A 76 -1.30 -4.82 -2.77
CA PRO A 76 -1.87 -5.68 -3.80
C PRO A 76 -3.00 -4.94 -4.54
N VAL A 77 -2.99 -5.00 -5.87
CA VAL A 77 -4.10 -4.58 -6.72
C VAL A 77 -5.01 -5.77 -6.94
N LEU A 78 -6.25 -5.64 -6.53
CA LEU A 78 -7.27 -6.67 -6.64
C LEU A 78 -8.26 -6.29 -7.74
N GLY A 79 -8.59 -7.25 -8.58
CA GLY A 79 -9.66 -7.15 -9.57
C GLY A 79 -10.83 -8.03 -9.15
N THR A 80 -12.00 -7.75 -9.72
CA THR A 80 -13.17 -8.62 -9.57
C THR A 80 -13.35 -9.42 -10.85
N VAL A 81 -13.61 -10.73 -10.71
CA VAL A 81 -14.00 -11.61 -11.80
C VAL A 81 -15.43 -12.07 -11.51
N ALA A 82 -16.34 -11.80 -12.44
CA ALA A 82 -17.68 -12.36 -12.38
C ALA A 82 -17.61 -13.87 -12.71
N CYS A 83 -17.89 -14.72 -11.74
CA CYS A 83 -17.87 -16.19 -11.89
C CYS A 83 -19.15 -16.79 -12.47
N GLY A 84 -19.96 -16.01 -13.21
CA GLY A 84 -21.19 -16.43 -13.87
C GLY A 84 -22.46 -15.82 -13.26
N PRO A 85 -23.64 -16.05 -13.87
CA PRO A 85 -24.89 -15.50 -13.37
C PRO A 85 -25.20 -16.01 -11.95
N GLY A 86 -25.27 -15.11 -10.97
CA GLY A 86 -25.65 -15.44 -9.58
C GLY A 86 -24.52 -15.91 -8.67
N GLN A 87 -23.25 -15.81 -9.09
CA GLN A 87 -22.11 -16.10 -8.23
C GLN A 87 -21.47 -14.79 -7.70
N GLU A 88 -20.94 -14.84 -6.47
CA GLU A 88 -20.18 -13.74 -5.87
C GLU A 88 -18.94 -13.43 -6.73
N GLU A 89 -18.59 -12.15 -6.82
CA GLU A 89 -17.34 -11.72 -7.47
C GLU A 89 -16.15 -12.21 -6.64
N GLU A 90 -15.27 -13.03 -7.23
CA GLU A 90 -14.03 -13.44 -6.58
C GLU A 90 -12.95 -12.36 -6.75
N GLU A 91 -12.26 -12.04 -5.66
CA GLU A 91 -11.08 -11.18 -5.69
C GLU A 91 -9.93 -11.90 -6.42
N ARG A 92 -9.43 -11.28 -7.49
CA ARG A 92 -8.27 -11.77 -8.21
C ARG A 92 -7.10 -10.80 -8.05
N PHE A 93 -5.97 -11.31 -7.60
CA PHE A 93 -4.71 -10.55 -7.62
C PHE A 93 -4.31 -10.21 -9.06
N ILE A 94 -4.02 -8.94 -9.31
CA ILE A 94 -3.57 -8.44 -10.63
C ILE A 94 -2.07 -8.17 -10.57
N GLU A 95 -1.63 -7.28 -9.69
CA GLU A 95 -0.24 -6.82 -9.56
C GLU A 95 0.01 -6.24 -8.16
N THR A 96 1.24 -5.82 -7.89
CA THR A 96 1.60 -5.12 -6.65
C THR A 96 2.12 -3.73 -6.97
N ILE A 97 1.51 -2.71 -6.34
CA ILE A 97 2.02 -1.34 -6.38
C ILE A 97 2.91 -1.12 -5.15
N ARG A 98 4.09 -0.54 -5.36
CA ARG A 98 5.03 -0.19 -4.30
C ARG A 98 4.95 1.30 -4.03
N MET A 99 4.55 1.67 -2.82
CA MET A 99 4.42 3.06 -2.39
C MET A 99 5.28 3.36 -1.16
N PRO A 100 5.91 4.55 -1.08
CA PRO A 100 6.58 4.99 0.14
C PRO A 100 5.61 5.03 1.32
N GLU A 101 6.01 4.54 2.50
CA GLU A 101 5.19 4.63 3.73
C GLU A 101 4.80 6.06 4.10
N THR A 102 5.51 7.06 3.59
CA THR A 102 5.15 8.48 3.79
C THR A 102 3.86 8.88 3.08
N LEU A 103 3.44 8.12 2.07
CA LEU A 103 2.22 8.36 1.29
C LEU A 103 1.04 7.49 1.73
N VAL A 104 1.27 6.51 2.59
CA VAL A 104 0.25 5.61 3.11
C VAL A 104 0.29 5.58 4.63
N GLU A 105 -0.86 5.60 5.27
CA GLU A 105 -0.99 5.41 6.71
C GLU A 105 -0.56 3.99 7.12
N ARG A 106 -0.26 3.79 8.39
CA ARG A 106 -0.07 2.43 8.92
C ARG A 106 -1.36 1.62 8.83
N GLY A 107 -1.24 0.38 8.37
CA GLY A 107 -2.39 -0.54 8.25
C GLY A 107 -2.26 -1.46 7.06
N GLU A 108 -3.26 -2.29 6.88
CA GLU A 108 -3.39 -3.18 5.74
C GLU A 108 -4.11 -2.43 4.61
N PHE A 109 -3.50 -2.44 3.42
CA PHE A 109 -4.03 -1.78 2.23
C PHE A 109 -4.22 -2.77 1.09
N PHE A 110 -5.17 -2.47 0.24
CA PHE A 110 -5.31 -3.02 -1.11
C PHE A 110 -5.67 -1.89 -2.07
N ALA A 111 -5.52 -2.14 -3.36
CA ALA A 111 -5.95 -1.22 -4.39
C ALA A 111 -6.95 -1.91 -5.32
N LEU A 112 -7.86 -1.12 -5.87
CA LEU A 112 -8.80 -1.52 -6.90
C LEU A 112 -8.63 -0.63 -8.12
N ILE A 113 -9.00 -1.13 -9.29
CA ILE A 113 -9.12 -0.32 -10.50
C ILE A 113 -10.57 0.16 -10.60
N ALA A 114 -10.76 1.48 -10.55
CA ALA A 114 -12.08 2.09 -10.66
C ALA A 114 -12.76 1.74 -11.97
N LYS A 115 -14.05 1.42 -11.91
CA LYS A 115 -14.89 1.14 -13.09
C LYS A 115 -16.11 2.05 -13.06
N GLY A 116 -16.53 2.51 -14.24
CA GLY A 116 -17.68 3.40 -14.37
C GLY A 116 -17.40 4.82 -13.85
N GLU A 117 -18.39 5.68 -13.96
CA GLU A 117 -18.27 7.14 -13.78
C GLU A 117 -18.97 7.64 -12.52
N SER A 118 -19.49 6.75 -11.67
CA SER A 118 -20.29 7.15 -10.49
C SER A 118 -19.54 8.03 -9.49
N MET A 119 -18.21 8.11 -9.58
CA MET A 119 -17.35 8.82 -8.62
C MET A 119 -16.51 9.94 -9.23
N ILE A 120 -16.80 10.37 -10.46
CA ILE A 120 -16.03 11.44 -11.15
C ILE A 120 -16.08 12.78 -10.39
N GLY A 121 -17.19 13.09 -9.74
CA GLY A 121 -17.33 14.28 -8.88
C GLY A 121 -16.48 14.22 -7.59
N ALA A 122 -15.98 13.05 -7.23
CA ALA A 122 -14.98 12.89 -6.16
C ALA A 122 -13.54 12.82 -6.71
N GLY A 123 -13.35 13.07 -8.03
CA GLY A 123 -12.04 13.04 -8.68
C GLY A 123 -11.51 11.62 -8.94
N ILE A 124 -12.39 10.61 -8.95
CA ILE A 124 -12.04 9.22 -9.26
C ILE A 124 -12.63 8.86 -10.61
N PHE A 125 -11.78 8.58 -11.58
CA PHE A 125 -12.15 8.30 -12.97
C PHE A 125 -12.01 6.82 -13.31
N PRO A 126 -12.69 6.32 -14.34
CA PRO A 126 -12.50 4.96 -14.84
C PRO A 126 -11.03 4.69 -15.16
N GLY A 127 -10.49 3.58 -14.66
CA GLY A 127 -9.09 3.20 -14.83
C GLY A 127 -8.14 3.67 -13.70
N ASP A 128 -8.61 4.52 -12.78
CA ASP A 128 -7.82 4.94 -11.63
C ASP A 128 -7.52 3.79 -10.69
N TYR A 129 -6.31 3.80 -10.12
CA TYR A 129 -6.01 2.99 -8.95
C TYR A 129 -6.56 3.67 -7.70
N VAL A 130 -7.42 2.98 -6.97
CA VAL A 130 -8.03 3.46 -5.73
C VAL A 130 -7.40 2.72 -4.56
N PHE A 131 -6.69 3.44 -3.69
CA PHE A 131 -6.02 2.89 -2.52
C PHE A 131 -6.96 2.85 -1.33
N VAL A 132 -7.17 1.67 -0.79
CA VAL A 132 -8.17 1.38 0.22
C VAL A 132 -7.49 0.82 1.46
N LYS A 133 -7.72 1.44 2.61
CA LYS A 133 -7.34 0.89 3.91
C LYS A 133 -8.38 -0.14 4.33
N ARG A 134 -7.95 -1.37 4.59
CA ARG A 134 -8.82 -2.45 5.01
C ARG A 134 -9.34 -2.19 6.43
N GLN A 135 -10.64 -1.98 6.55
CA GLN A 135 -11.34 -1.79 7.83
C GLN A 135 -12.84 -2.00 7.66
N GLN A 136 -13.51 -2.43 8.72
CA GLN A 136 -14.95 -2.75 8.70
C GLN A 136 -15.84 -1.59 9.14
N THR A 137 -15.25 -0.46 9.54
CA THR A 137 -15.99 0.73 10.01
C THR A 137 -15.57 1.95 9.21
N ALA A 138 -16.51 2.86 8.98
CA ALA A 138 -16.29 4.13 8.32
C ALA A 138 -17.18 5.21 8.91
N ASN A 139 -16.85 6.47 8.71
CA ASN A 139 -17.64 7.61 9.12
C ASN A 139 -18.55 8.08 7.98
N GLU A 140 -19.63 8.76 8.32
CA GLU A 140 -20.46 9.47 7.35
C GLU A 140 -19.58 10.46 6.56
N GLY A 141 -19.66 10.40 5.23
CA GLY A 141 -18.83 11.21 4.33
C GLY A 141 -17.59 10.52 3.79
N ASP A 142 -17.15 9.41 4.38
CA ASP A 142 -16.02 8.64 3.87
C ASP A 142 -16.35 8.03 2.50
N LEU A 143 -15.34 7.96 1.63
CA LEU A 143 -15.41 7.13 0.42
C LEU A 143 -15.06 5.70 0.83
N VAL A 144 -15.96 4.76 0.55
CA VAL A 144 -15.87 3.37 1.00
C VAL A 144 -15.96 2.38 -0.16
N ILE A 145 -15.32 1.24 0.03
CA ILE A 145 -15.67 0.04 -0.71
C ILE A 145 -16.66 -0.73 0.14
N ALA A 146 -17.89 -0.79 -0.33
CA ALA A 146 -19.00 -1.47 0.33
C ALA A 146 -19.42 -2.69 -0.50
N LEU A 147 -19.51 -3.85 0.14
CA LEU A 147 -20.14 -5.04 -0.43
C LEU A 147 -21.65 -4.92 -0.27
N PHE A 148 -22.33 -4.84 -1.39
CA PHE A 148 -23.78 -4.79 -1.46
C PHE A 148 -24.25 -5.58 -2.69
N ASP A 149 -25.25 -6.42 -2.51
CA ASP A 149 -25.81 -7.29 -3.55
C ASP A 149 -24.73 -8.16 -4.24
N GLY A 150 -23.79 -8.70 -3.42
CA GLY A 150 -22.69 -9.55 -3.89
C GLY A 150 -21.62 -8.82 -4.71
N LYS A 151 -21.65 -7.48 -4.78
CA LYS A 151 -20.72 -6.66 -5.57
C LYS A 151 -20.01 -5.61 -4.70
N ASN A 152 -18.74 -5.40 -4.98
CA ASN A 152 -17.98 -4.30 -4.39
C ASN A 152 -18.35 -2.98 -5.10
N ASN A 153 -18.83 -2.02 -4.30
CA ASN A 153 -19.25 -0.71 -4.77
C ASN A 153 -18.39 0.38 -4.13
N LEU A 154 -17.81 1.24 -4.96
CA LEU A 154 -17.15 2.46 -4.52
C LEU A 154 -18.19 3.57 -4.43
N LYS A 155 -18.47 4.06 -3.23
CA LYS A 155 -19.48 5.08 -2.95
C LYS A 155 -19.04 5.98 -1.79
N LYS A 156 -19.70 7.12 -1.64
CA LYS A 156 -19.61 7.96 -0.44
C LYS A 156 -20.65 7.51 0.57
N LEU A 157 -20.22 7.20 1.79
CA LEU A 157 -21.10 6.72 2.85
C LEU A 157 -21.94 7.85 3.41
N GLY A 158 -23.23 7.65 3.49
CA GLY A 158 -24.20 8.46 4.21
C GLY A 158 -25.08 7.63 5.14
N PHE A 159 -25.82 8.30 6.00
CA PHE A 159 -26.78 7.67 6.89
C PHE A 159 -28.06 8.51 7.03
N ASP A 160 -29.19 7.95 6.62
CA ASP A 160 -30.50 8.52 6.85
C ASP A 160 -30.96 8.24 8.29
N LYS A 161 -30.79 9.24 9.15
CA LYS A 161 -31.17 9.17 10.58
C LYS A 161 -32.66 8.96 10.81
N LYS A 162 -33.51 9.44 9.89
CA LYS A 162 -34.96 9.36 10.00
C LYS A 162 -35.46 7.93 9.78
N HIS A 163 -34.91 7.27 8.74
CA HIS A 163 -35.31 5.91 8.38
C HIS A 163 -34.32 4.85 8.89
N LYS A 164 -33.23 5.27 9.56
CA LYS A 164 -32.15 4.42 10.09
C LYS A 164 -31.53 3.51 9.01
N LYS A 165 -31.30 4.08 7.83
CA LYS A 165 -30.74 3.35 6.67
C LYS A 165 -29.41 3.93 6.25
N TYR A 166 -28.55 3.10 5.71
CA TYR A 166 -27.34 3.56 5.04
C TYR A 166 -27.69 4.09 3.65
N VAL A 167 -26.95 5.10 3.23
CA VAL A 167 -27.06 5.68 1.89
C VAL A 167 -25.68 5.63 1.25
N LEU A 168 -25.60 4.98 0.11
CA LEU A 168 -24.39 4.92 -0.71
C LEU A 168 -24.53 5.94 -1.84
N HIS A 169 -23.96 7.13 -1.62
CA HIS A 169 -24.04 8.22 -2.58
C HIS A 169 -23.09 8.03 -3.74
N SER A 170 -23.58 8.22 -4.93
CA SER A 170 -22.74 8.46 -6.10
C SER A 170 -22.21 9.91 -6.06
N CYS A 171 -20.99 10.11 -6.49
CA CYS A 171 -20.40 11.45 -6.67
C CYS A 171 -20.31 11.75 -8.18
N ASN A 172 -21.46 11.87 -8.82
CA ASN A 172 -21.57 12.23 -10.23
C ASN A 172 -22.62 13.35 -10.38
N PRO A 173 -22.38 14.39 -11.20
CA PRO A 173 -23.36 15.44 -11.48
C PRO A 173 -24.67 14.90 -12.10
N ASP A 174 -24.60 13.81 -12.84
CA ASP A 174 -25.77 13.12 -13.41
C ASP A 174 -26.39 12.17 -12.38
N MET A 175 -27.22 12.74 -11.50
CA MET A 175 -27.92 11.99 -10.46
C MET A 175 -29.00 11.06 -10.99
N GLU A 176 -29.47 11.29 -12.23
CA GLU A 176 -30.46 10.43 -12.87
C GLU A 176 -29.87 9.10 -13.31
N SER A 177 -28.70 9.15 -13.94
CA SER A 177 -27.97 7.93 -14.35
C SER A 177 -27.24 7.23 -13.20
N TYR A 178 -26.88 7.98 -12.13
CA TYR A 178 -26.14 7.48 -10.98
C TYR A 178 -26.86 7.79 -9.66
N PRO A 179 -28.05 7.21 -9.43
CA PRO A 179 -28.81 7.47 -8.22
C PRO A 179 -28.13 6.92 -6.97
N ASP A 180 -28.48 7.49 -5.83
CA ASP A 180 -28.10 6.96 -4.53
C ASP A 180 -28.73 5.59 -4.27
N ILE A 181 -27.98 4.72 -3.57
CA ILE A 181 -28.44 3.39 -3.19
C ILE A 181 -28.75 3.40 -1.70
N ILE A 182 -29.97 3.09 -1.32
CA ILE A 182 -30.42 3.02 0.07
C ILE A 182 -30.47 1.56 0.50
N VAL A 183 -29.78 1.22 1.59
CA VAL A 183 -29.65 -0.16 2.07
C VAL A 183 -29.89 -0.23 3.58
N ASP A 184 -30.46 -1.33 4.03
CA ASP A 184 -30.67 -1.60 5.45
C ASP A 184 -29.38 -2.09 6.13
N GLU A 185 -28.62 -2.90 5.40
CA GLU A 185 -27.34 -3.47 5.86
C GLU A 185 -26.30 -3.34 4.75
N LEU A 186 -25.05 -3.11 5.14
CA LEU A 186 -23.92 -3.12 4.23
C LEU A 186 -22.67 -3.65 4.94
N GLN A 187 -21.77 -4.26 4.19
CA GLN A 187 -20.48 -4.67 4.68
C GLN A 187 -19.40 -3.76 4.11
N ILE A 188 -18.73 -3.01 4.99
CA ILE A 188 -17.60 -2.17 4.60
C ILE A 188 -16.36 -3.04 4.48
N GLN A 189 -15.72 -3.02 3.32
CA GLN A 189 -14.45 -3.71 3.04
C GLN A 189 -13.25 -2.83 3.35
N GLY A 190 -13.42 -1.51 3.25
CA GLY A 190 -12.40 -0.54 3.56
C GLY A 190 -12.78 0.89 3.21
N VAL A 191 -11.92 1.81 3.64
CA VAL A 191 -12.05 3.26 3.40
C VAL A 191 -10.98 3.71 2.42
N VAL A 192 -11.40 4.46 1.40
CA VAL A 192 -10.49 5.04 0.40
C VAL A 192 -9.61 6.10 1.04
N LYS A 193 -8.32 6.02 0.79
CA LYS A 193 -7.31 6.97 1.28
C LYS A 193 -6.69 7.82 0.18
N GLY A 194 -6.88 7.43 -1.06
CA GLY A 194 -6.41 8.18 -2.22
C GLY A 194 -6.66 7.44 -3.51
N SER A 195 -6.42 8.13 -4.62
CA SER A 195 -6.46 7.55 -5.96
C SER A 195 -5.25 8.03 -6.78
N TYR A 196 -4.90 7.28 -7.78
CA TYR A 196 -3.87 7.63 -8.76
C TYR A 196 -4.44 7.50 -10.15
N HIS A 197 -4.45 8.61 -10.88
CA HIS A 197 -4.85 8.68 -12.29
C HIS A 197 -3.62 8.59 -13.18
N ARG A 198 -3.66 7.69 -14.17
CA ARG A 198 -2.61 7.55 -15.17
C ARG A 198 -3.06 8.27 -16.46
N HIS A 199 -2.34 9.34 -16.80
CA HIS A 199 -2.54 10.07 -18.06
C HIS A 199 -1.94 9.36 -19.26
#